data_9dee5577c7e6aa50d1cec3b4b01b96a1
#
_entry.id   9dee5577c7e6aa50d1cec3b4b01b96a1
#
_cell.length_a   1.000
_cell.length_b   1.000
_cell.length_c   1.000
_cell.angle_alpha   90.00
_cell.angle_beta   90.00
_cell.angle_gamma   90.00
#
_symmetry.space_group_name_H-M   'P 1'
#
loop_
_entity.id
_entity.type
_entity.pdbx_description
1 polymer ?
#
loop_
_entity_poly.entity_id
_entity_poly.type
_entity_poly.pdbx_seq_one_letter_code
_entity_poly.pdbx_strand_id
1 'polypeptide(L)'
;KQQGQRNFLKLAKERGVNKFLAFLNSPPVYYTQNGLATNTGRGGTANLKPDCYEKYARFLADVVQGVEQHDGIKFNYICPFNEPDGHWNWVGPKQEGCPATNREIARTVRLLSKEFVDRNMDTQIMINESSDYRCMFRTHETDWQRGYQIQAFFCPDSVDTYLGDTPNVPRLMLGHSYWTTTPLSELRNIRCQLRDTLDKHQVGFWQTETCIMGNDEEIGGGNGFDHTMKTALYVARIIHHDIVYAKAESWQWWRAKIGR
;
A
#
# COMPACT_ATOMS: atom_id res chain seq x y z
N LYS A 1 19.49 -0.91 14.70
CA LYS A 1 18.08 -1.37 14.71
C LYS A 1 17.68 -1.72 13.29
N GLN A 2 16.68 -2.59 13.11
CA GLN A 2 16.26 -3.10 11.78
C GLN A 2 17.35 -3.94 11.04
N GLN A 3 18.27 -4.53 11.76
CA GLN A 3 19.38 -5.31 11.17
C GLN A 3 18.87 -6.47 10.29
N GLY A 4 17.78 -7.12 10.71
CA GLY A 4 17.19 -8.23 9.97
C GLY A 4 16.69 -7.83 8.58
N GLN A 5 15.93 -6.74 8.49
CA GLN A 5 15.44 -6.23 7.20
C GLN A 5 16.58 -5.76 6.30
N ARG A 6 17.55 -5.03 6.84
CA ARG A 6 18.73 -4.57 6.09
C ARG A 6 19.56 -5.74 5.53
N ASN A 7 19.78 -6.77 6.32
CA ASN A 7 20.48 -7.99 5.87
C ASN A 7 19.67 -8.71 4.78
N PHE A 8 18.34 -8.80 4.93
CA PHE A 8 17.49 -9.41 3.91
C PHE A 8 17.57 -8.68 2.57
N LEU A 9 17.52 -7.34 2.60
CA LEU A 9 17.66 -6.51 1.38
C LEU A 9 19.01 -6.72 0.70
N LYS A 10 20.10 -6.78 1.46
CA LYS A 10 21.45 -7.08 0.91
C LYS A 10 21.49 -8.44 0.24
N LEU A 11 21.00 -9.46 0.92
CA LEU A 11 20.94 -10.82 0.38
C LEU A 11 20.04 -10.93 -0.88
N ALA A 12 18.94 -10.18 -0.93
CA ALA A 12 18.10 -10.11 -2.10
C ALA A 12 18.82 -9.46 -3.29
N LYS A 13 19.50 -8.34 -3.05
CA LYS A 13 20.33 -7.65 -4.06
C LYS A 13 21.43 -8.56 -4.61
N GLU A 14 22.16 -9.25 -3.73
CA GLU A 14 23.22 -10.21 -4.11
C GLU A 14 22.69 -11.35 -4.99
N ARG A 15 21.39 -11.66 -4.90
CA ARG A 15 20.70 -12.67 -5.71
C ARG A 15 20.02 -12.11 -6.96
N GLY A 16 20.34 -10.86 -7.32
CA GLY A 16 19.86 -10.24 -8.56
C GLY A 16 18.54 -9.48 -8.45
N VAL A 17 17.97 -9.30 -7.25
CA VAL A 17 16.83 -8.40 -7.08
C VAL A 17 17.27 -6.98 -7.33
N ASN A 18 16.61 -6.29 -8.26
CA ASN A 18 16.99 -4.94 -8.71
C ASN A 18 15.85 -3.92 -8.57
N LYS A 19 14.71 -4.31 -8.03
CA LYS A 19 13.56 -3.44 -7.74
C LYS A 19 13.20 -3.57 -6.27
N PHE A 20 13.21 -2.46 -5.56
CA PHE A 20 12.91 -2.40 -4.14
C PHE A 20 11.83 -1.35 -3.91
N LEU A 21 10.76 -1.77 -3.24
CA LEU A 21 9.67 -0.93 -2.73
C LEU A 21 9.74 -0.89 -1.21
N ALA A 22 9.82 0.29 -0.63
CA ALA A 22 9.62 0.51 0.79
C ALA A 22 8.19 0.97 1.05
N PHE A 23 7.55 0.47 2.11
CA PHE A 23 6.25 0.98 2.57
C PHE A 23 6.22 1.09 4.09
N LEU A 24 5.34 1.94 4.59
CA LEU A 24 5.22 2.19 6.03
C LEU A 24 3.82 1.88 6.53
N ASN A 25 3.74 1.04 7.58
CA ASN A 25 2.47 0.72 8.23
C ASN A 25 1.99 1.88 9.13
N SER A 26 2.92 2.62 9.76
CA SER A 26 2.59 3.74 10.64
C SER A 26 3.73 4.75 10.68
N PRO A 27 3.42 6.05 10.86
CA PRO A 27 4.43 7.05 11.16
C PRO A 27 5.18 6.72 12.47
N PRO A 28 6.41 7.22 12.67
CA PRO A 28 7.10 7.13 13.95
C PRO A 28 6.21 7.63 15.10
N VAL A 29 6.14 6.89 16.20
CA VAL A 29 5.20 7.14 17.30
C VAL A 29 5.28 8.55 17.89
N TYR A 30 6.42 9.20 17.88
CA TYR A 30 6.59 10.58 18.34
C TYR A 30 5.94 11.61 17.40
N TYR A 31 5.62 11.24 16.16
CA TYR A 31 4.83 12.07 15.24
C TYR A 31 3.33 11.79 15.32
N THR A 32 2.92 10.69 15.98
CA THR A 32 1.52 10.30 16.07
C THR A 32 0.78 11.11 17.14
N GLN A 33 -0.51 11.34 16.93
CA GLN A 33 -1.35 12.14 17.83
C GLN A 33 -1.63 11.41 19.14
N ASN A 34 -1.79 10.07 19.10
CA ASN A 34 -2.05 9.25 20.29
C ASN A 34 -0.79 8.66 20.93
N GLY A 35 0.40 8.89 20.35
CA GLY A 35 1.66 8.32 20.84
C GLY A 35 1.81 6.81 20.58
N LEU A 36 0.98 6.22 19.72
CA LEU A 36 0.98 4.79 19.41
C LEU A 36 1.24 4.56 17.91
N ALA A 37 1.66 3.35 17.57
CA ALA A 37 1.78 2.90 16.17
C ALA A 37 0.45 2.36 15.60
N THR A 38 -0.59 2.28 16.41
CA THR A 38 -1.96 1.94 16.03
C THR A 38 -2.85 3.18 16.08
N ASN A 39 -4.01 3.13 15.44
CA ASN A 39 -4.95 4.24 15.41
C ASN A 39 -5.97 4.21 16.58
N THR A 40 -5.64 3.58 17.68
CA THR A 40 -6.53 3.40 18.83
C THR A 40 -7.14 4.72 19.33
N GLY A 41 -8.45 4.73 19.47
CA GLY A 41 -9.20 5.89 19.94
C GLY A 41 -9.38 7.02 18.91
N ARG A 42 -9.06 6.76 17.64
CA ARG A 42 -9.21 7.74 16.55
C ARG A 42 -10.15 7.17 15.46
N GLY A 43 -10.70 8.01 14.64
CA GLY A 43 -11.53 7.61 13.50
C GLY A 43 -10.69 7.26 12.25
N GLY A 44 -11.29 7.39 11.07
CA GLY A 44 -10.66 7.12 9.77
C GLY A 44 -9.66 8.18 9.28
N THR A 45 -9.09 8.99 10.14
CA THR A 45 -8.11 10.04 9.81
C THR A 45 -6.71 9.67 10.26
N ALA A 46 -5.70 10.23 9.61
CA ALA A 46 -4.31 9.93 9.90
C ALA A 46 -3.94 10.23 11.37
N ASN A 47 -3.26 9.27 11.99
CA ASN A 47 -2.72 9.44 13.34
C ASN A 47 -1.45 10.31 13.36
N LEU A 48 -1.32 11.22 12.43
CA LEU A 48 -0.19 12.14 12.30
C LEU A 48 -0.57 13.51 12.88
N LYS A 49 0.29 14.08 13.75
CA LYS A 49 0.08 15.42 14.28
C LYS A 49 0.05 16.45 13.15
N PRO A 50 -0.84 17.46 13.21
CA PRO A 50 -0.98 18.45 12.14
C PRO A 50 0.31 19.20 11.77
N ASP A 51 1.22 19.40 12.72
CA ASP A 51 2.53 20.05 12.57
C ASP A 51 3.66 19.08 12.19
N CYS A 52 3.36 17.79 12.00
CA CYS A 52 4.36 16.76 11.74
C CYS A 52 4.35 16.24 10.30
N TYR A 53 3.49 16.71 9.41
CA TYR A 53 3.46 16.23 8.02
C TYR A 53 4.78 16.50 7.27
N GLU A 54 5.34 17.69 7.39
CA GLU A 54 6.66 18.02 6.79
C GLU A 54 7.79 17.20 7.43
N LYS A 55 7.75 17.01 8.74
CA LYS A 55 8.73 16.19 9.46
C LYS A 55 8.64 14.71 9.02
N TYR A 56 7.43 14.22 8.77
CA TYR A 56 7.22 12.86 8.28
C TYR A 56 7.74 12.69 6.85
N ALA A 57 7.44 13.62 5.95
CA ALA A 57 7.97 13.60 4.60
C ALA A 57 9.52 13.63 4.60
N ARG A 58 10.13 14.50 5.40
CA ARG A 58 11.58 14.54 5.58
C ARG A 58 12.15 13.23 6.13
N PHE A 59 11.50 12.65 7.14
CA PHE A 59 11.90 11.35 7.68
C PHE A 59 11.89 10.24 6.62
N LEU A 60 10.87 10.20 5.74
CA LEU A 60 10.81 9.22 4.65
C LEU A 60 11.96 9.41 3.67
N ALA A 61 12.26 10.65 3.28
CA ALA A 61 13.38 10.96 2.42
C ALA A 61 14.73 10.59 3.08
N ASP A 62 14.89 10.88 4.37
CA ASP A 62 16.09 10.52 5.14
C ASP A 62 16.29 8.99 5.21
N VAL A 63 15.20 8.22 5.35
CA VAL A 63 15.27 6.74 5.36
C VAL A 63 15.72 6.21 4.00
N VAL A 64 15.13 6.68 2.91
CA VAL A 64 15.50 6.26 1.55
C VAL A 64 16.98 6.56 1.28
N GLN A 65 17.38 7.79 1.51
CA GLN A 65 18.75 8.25 1.28
C GLN A 65 19.76 7.55 2.20
N GLY A 66 19.39 7.37 3.47
CA GLY A 66 20.26 6.73 4.47
C GLY A 66 20.49 5.24 4.17
N VAL A 67 19.48 4.51 3.72
CA VAL A 67 19.63 3.09 3.33
C VAL A 67 20.52 2.98 2.09
N GLU A 68 20.38 3.87 1.12
CA GLU A 68 21.26 3.89 -0.05
C GLU A 68 22.72 4.18 0.35
N GLN A 69 22.95 5.19 1.17
CA GLN A 69 24.29 5.59 1.61
C GLN A 69 24.99 4.52 2.47
N HIS A 70 24.26 3.88 3.39
CA HIS A 70 24.86 2.94 4.34
C HIS A 70 24.88 1.49 3.87
N ASP A 71 23.92 1.08 3.06
CA ASP A 71 23.77 -0.31 2.64
C ASP A 71 23.90 -0.52 1.13
N GLY A 72 24.01 0.57 0.36
CA GLY A 72 24.06 0.51 -1.10
C GLY A 72 22.76 -0.01 -1.72
N ILE A 73 21.64 0.06 -0.98
CA ILE A 73 20.31 -0.37 -1.46
C ILE A 73 19.53 0.86 -1.89
N LYS A 74 19.31 1.00 -3.20
CA LYS A 74 18.46 2.04 -3.75
C LYS A 74 17.01 1.56 -3.77
N PHE A 75 16.13 2.26 -3.05
CA PHE A 75 14.70 2.07 -3.22
C PHE A 75 14.24 2.73 -4.52
N ASN A 76 13.68 1.94 -5.42
CA ASN A 76 13.07 2.45 -6.64
C ASN A 76 11.73 3.13 -6.33
N TYR A 77 11.05 2.63 -5.29
CA TYR A 77 9.72 3.06 -4.91
C TYR A 77 9.61 3.20 -3.39
N ILE A 78 8.78 4.16 -2.95
CA ILE A 78 8.35 4.28 -1.56
C ILE A 78 6.86 4.56 -1.49
N CYS A 79 6.17 3.89 -0.58
CA CYS A 79 4.76 4.11 -0.28
C CYS A 79 4.60 4.66 1.15
N PRO A 80 4.07 5.88 1.33
CA PRO A 80 3.94 6.50 2.65
C PRO A 80 2.80 5.92 3.50
N PHE A 81 1.84 5.22 2.89
CA PHE A 81 0.67 4.67 3.59
C PHE A 81 0.35 3.26 3.11
N ASN A 82 0.52 2.29 4.00
CA ASN A 82 0.00 0.94 3.82
C ASN A 82 -1.43 0.87 4.36
N GLU A 83 -2.35 0.42 3.53
CA GLU A 83 -3.78 0.22 3.85
C GLU A 83 -4.45 1.41 4.57
N PRO A 84 -4.38 2.63 4.00
CA PRO A 84 -4.96 3.81 4.64
C PRO A 84 -6.50 3.77 4.74
N ASP A 85 -7.13 2.92 3.97
CA ASP A 85 -8.55 2.62 3.98
C ASP A 85 -8.95 1.66 5.13
N GLY A 86 -8.02 0.97 5.78
CA GLY A 86 -8.25 0.18 6.98
C GLY A 86 -8.56 1.04 8.21
N HIS A 87 -9.17 0.42 9.22
CA HIS A 87 -9.53 1.15 10.46
C HIS A 87 -8.36 1.27 11.45
N TRP A 88 -7.55 0.23 11.57
CA TRP A 88 -6.36 0.15 12.45
C TRP A 88 -6.63 0.56 13.91
N ASN A 89 -7.87 0.46 14.33
CA ASN A 89 -8.36 0.94 15.63
C ASN A 89 -8.35 -0.19 16.67
N TRP A 90 -7.18 -0.74 16.91
CA TRP A 90 -7.01 -1.84 17.84
C TRP A 90 -6.94 -1.37 19.30
N VAL A 91 -7.42 -2.21 20.18
CA VAL A 91 -7.19 -2.09 21.63
C VAL A 91 -6.13 -3.12 22.03
N GLY A 92 -5.06 -2.64 22.68
CA GLY A 92 -3.91 -3.48 23.08
C GLY A 92 -2.85 -3.64 21.98
N PRO A 93 -1.79 -4.42 22.25
CA PRO A 93 -0.67 -4.62 21.32
C PRO A 93 -1.13 -5.49 20.15
N LYS A 94 -1.26 -4.87 18.97
CA LYS A 94 -1.57 -5.52 17.70
C LYS A 94 -0.71 -4.91 16.60
N GLN A 95 -1.02 -5.29 15.35
CA GLN A 95 -0.36 -4.76 14.17
C GLN A 95 -0.48 -3.23 14.12
N GLU A 96 0.61 -2.58 13.78
CA GLU A 96 0.65 -1.15 13.48
C GLU A 96 -0.16 -0.82 12.22
N GLY A 97 -0.69 0.39 12.16
CA GLY A 97 -1.45 0.88 11.01
C GLY A 97 -1.87 2.33 11.19
N CYS A 98 -2.06 3.02 10.07
CA CYS A 98 -2.44 4.41 10.03
C CYS A 98 -3.48 4.65 8.92
N PRO A 99 -4.77 4.79 9.26
CA PRO A 99 -5.76 5.25 8.30
C PRO A 99 -5.39 6.64 7.78
N ALA A 100 -5.88 6.97 6.60
CA ALA A 100 -5.74 8.32 6.08
C ALA A 100 -6.84 8.62 5.06
N THR A 101 -7.33 9.85 5.07
CA THR A 101 -8.21 10.36 4.02
C THR A 101 -7.41 10.65 2.75
N ASN A 102 -8.08 10.69 1.60
CA ASN A 102 -7.44 11.04 0.32
C ASN A 102 -6.72 12.41 0.38
N ARG A 103 -7.25 13.38 1.15
CA ARG A 103 -6.59 14.69 1.37
C ARG A 103 -5.30 14.57 2.16
N GLU A 104 -5.29 13.76 3.23
CA GLU A 104 -4.09 13.55 4.05
C GLU A 104 -3.01 12.82 3.27
N ILE A 105 -3.40 11.83 2.45
CA ILE A 105 -2.50 11.14 1.53
C ILE A 105 -1.90 12.13 0.54
N ALA A 106 -2.75 12.91 -0.17
CA ALA A 106 -2.30 13.87 -1.16
C ALA A 106 -1.37 14.93 -0.56
N ARG A 107 -1.68 15.44 0.64
CA ARG A 107 -0.79 16.36 1.38
C ARG A 107 0.58 15.74 1.64
N THR A 108 0.61 14.51 2.14
CA THR A 108 1.87 13.81 2.44
C THR A 108 2.69 13.55 1.20
N VAL A 109 2.06 13.08 0.12
CA VAL A 109 2.72 12.80 -1.17
C VAL A 109 3.33 14.06 -1.77
N ARG A 110 2.62 15.20 -1.76
CA ARG A 110 3.15 16.49 -2.25
C ARG A 110 4.36 16.95 -1.44
N LEU A 111 4.31 16.82 -0.12
CA LEU A 111 5.45 17.18 0.75
C LEU A 111 6.65 16.27 0.52
N LEU A 112 6.43 14.98 0.34
CA LEU A 112 7.49 14.02 0.04
C LEU A 112 8.09 14.25 -1.35
N SER A 113 7.25 14.53 -2.35
CA SER A 113 7.70 14.92 -3.69
C SER A 113 8.61 16.16 -3.65
N LYS A 114 8.21 17.18 -2.85
CA LYS A 114 9.05 18.36 -2.67
C LYS A 114 10.42 18.00 -2.06
N GLU A 115 10.48 17.19 -1.02
CA GLU A 115 11.74 16.71 -0.42
C GLU A 115 12.60 15.97 -1.46
N PHE A 116 12.01 15.14 -2.34
CA PHE A 116 12.73 14.41 -3.37
C PHE A 116 13.27 15.33 -4.46
N VAL A 117 12.49 16.30 -4.92
CA VAL A 117 12.95 17.32 -5.86
C VAL A 117 14.09 18.15 -5.28
N ASP A 118 13.93 18.65 -4.05
CA ASP A 118 14.94 19.49 -3.39
C ASP A 118 16.28 18.72 -3.18
N ARG A 119 16.21 17.38 -3.04
CA ARG A 119 17.40 16.51 -2.86
C ARG A 119 17.88 15.83 -4.14
N ASN A 120 17.26 16.12 -5.28
CA ASN A 120 17.55 15.47 -6.57
C ASN A 120 17.46 13.93 -6.49
N MET A 121 16.43 13.41 -5.82
CA MET A 121 16.18 11.99 -5.70
C MET A 121 15.24 11.52 -6.82
N ASP A 122 15.51 10.33 -7.38
CA ASP A 122 14.73 9.75 -8.48
C ASP A 122 13.77 8.62 -8.02
N THR A 123 13.75 8.31 -6.72
CA THR A 123 12.79 7.36 -6.13
C THR A 123 11.36 7.78 -6.45
N GLN A 124 10.54 6.83 -6.92
CA GLN A 124 9.14 7.08 -7.24
C GLN A 124 8.28 6.95 -5.99
N ILE A 125 7.32 7.86 -5.83
CA ILE A 125 6.38 7.86 -4.71
C ILE A 125 5.11 7.16 -5.15
N MET A 126 4.87 5.99 -4.57
CA MET A 126 3.61 5.27 -4.71
C MET A 126 2.61 5.90 -3.74
N ILE A 127 1.42 6.26 -4.22
CA ILE A 127 0.50 7.12 -3.46
C ILE A 127 0.07 6.44 -2.15
N ASN A 128 -0.45 5.22 -2.25
CA ASN A 128 -0.84 4.36 -1.13
C ASN A 128 -0.99 2.91 -1.59
N GLU A 129 -1.00 1.98 -0.67
CA GLU A 129 -1.37 0.58 -0.88
C GLU A 129 -2.76 0.33 -0.30
N SER A 130 -3.78 0.23 -1.16
CA SER A 130 -5.17 0.06 -0.73
C SER A 130 -5.41 -1.35 -0.18
N SER A 131 -6.09 -1.50 0.96
CA SER A 131 -6.36 -2.81 1.57
C SER A 131 -7.41 -3.62 0.81
N ASP A 132 -8.28 -2.92 0.08
CA ASP A 132 -9.40 -3.49 -0.64
C ASP A 132 -9.56 -2.80 -2.00
N TYR A 133 -9.57 -3.57 -3.08
CA TYR A 133 -9.70 -3.04 -4.43
C TYR A 133 -10.93 -2.15 -4.63
N ARG A 134 -12.00 -2.41 -3.89
CA ARG A 134 -13.26 -1.65 -3.99
C ARG A 134 -13.05 -0.18 -3.61
N CYS A 135 -12.16 0.12 -2.67
CA CYS A 135 -11.86 1.48 -2.25
C CYS A 135 -11.26 2.34 -3.38
N MET A 136 -10.66 1.72 -4.38
CA MET A 136 -10.07 2.44 -5.51
C MET A 136 -11.12 3.02 -6.46
N PHE A 137 -12.30 2.39 -6.61
CA PHE A 137 -13.30 2.78 -7.62
C PHE A 137 -14.71 3.03 -7.07
N ARG A 138 -14.92 2.87 -5.77
CA ARG A 138 -16.21 3.17 -5.11
C ARG A 138 -16.01 3.72 -3.69
N THR A 139 -17.10 4.05 -3.04
CA THR A 139 -17.07 4.50 -1.63
C THR A 139 -16.48 3.43 -0.74
N HIS A 140 -15.60 3.83 0.17
CA HIS A 140 -15.13 2.98 1.24
C HIS A 140 -16.21 2.87 2.31
N GLU A 141 -16.85 1.69 2.43
CA GLU A 141 -17.92 1.44 3.41
C GLU A 141 -18.84 2.65 3.63
N THR A 142 -18.62 3.39 4.73
CA THR A 142 -19.38 4.60 5.11
C THR A 142 -18.58 5.89 4.96
N ASP A 143 -17.28 5.82 4.62
CA ASP A 143 -16.38 6.97 4.55
C ASP A 143 -15.92 7.25 3.12
N TRP A 144 -16.65 8.14 2.43
CA TRP A 144 -16.32 8.56 1.07
C TRP A 144 -14.93 9.24 0.95
N GLN A 145 -14.40 9.79 2.05
CA GLN A 145 -13.09 10.48 2.05
C GLN A 145 -11.92 9.53 1.87
N ARG A 146 -12.15 8.23 1.98
CA ARG A 146 -11.15 7.16 1.79
C ARG A 146 -11.45 6.25 0.60
N GLY A 147 -12.55 6.50 -0.11
CA GLY A 147 -12.96 5.79 -1.33
C GLY A 147 -12.64 6.55 -2.60
N TYR A 148 -13.03 5.98 -3.75
CA TYR A 148 -12.83 6.56 -5.09
C TYR A 148 -11.38 7.03 -5.33
N GLN A 149 -10.40 6.28 -4.85
CA GLN A 149 -9.00 6.71 -4.79
C GLN A 149 -8.41 7.01 -6.18
N ILE A 150 -8.75 6.22 -7.21
CA ILE A 150 -8.27 6.48 -8.58
C ILE A 150 -8.77 7.85 -9.07
N GLN A 151 -10.06 8.13 -8.88
CA GLN A 151 -10.63 9.42 -9.25
C GLN A 151 -10.04 10.56 -8.41
N ALA A 152 -9.90 10.35 -7.11
CA ALA A 152 -9.35 11.35 -6.19
C ALA A 152 -7.93 11.79 -6.61
N PHE A 153 -7.08 10.84 -7.00
CA PHE A 153 -5.67 11.14 -7.25
C PHE A 153 -5.35 11.44 -8.72
N PHE A 154 -6.16 10.96 -9.67
CA PHE A 154 -5.84 11.07 -11.10
C PHE A 154 -6.89 11.76 -11.96
N CYS A 155 -8.00 12.24 -11.39
CA CYS A 155 -8.92 13.11 -12.08
C CYS A 155 -8.58 14.59 -11.80
N PRO A 156 -8.28 15.40 -12.83
CA PRO A 156 -7.94 16.83 -12.63
C PRO A 156 -9.00 17.63 -11.90
N ASP A 157 -10.27 17.24 -12.01
CA ASP A 157 -11.39 17.90 -11.30
C ASP A 157 -11.34 17.69 -9.79
N SER A 158 -10.55 16.73 -9.30
CA SER A 158 -10.33 16.48 -7.88
C SER A 158 -9.23 17.41 -7.30
N VAL A 159 -9.42 18.71 -7.40
CA VAL A 159 -8.42 19.78 -7.18
C VAL A 159 -7.61 19.58 -5.89
N ASP A 160 -8.28 19.23 -4.78
CA ASP A 160 -7.63 19.09 -3.46
C ASP A 160 -6.72 17.85 -3.36
N THR A 161 -7.01 16.82 -4.15
CA THR A 161 -6.35 15.50 -4.04
C THR A 161 -5.61 15.07 -5.28
N TYR A 162 -5.76 15.79 -6.41
CA TYR A 162 -5.11 15.46 -7.67
C TYR A 162 -3.58 15.41 -7.55
N LEU A 163 -3.00 14.32 -8.01
CA LEU A 163 -1.55 14.06 -7.95
C LEU A 163 -0.92 13.74 -9.32
N GLY A 164 -1.73 13.76 -10.38
CA GLY A 164 -1.30 13.31 -11.70
C GLY A 164 -0.11 14.06 -12.31
N ASP A 165 0.14 15.29 -11.87
CA ASP A 165 1.27 16.13 -12.33
C ASP A 165 2.33 16.34 -11.23
N THR A 166 2.25 15.59 -10.12
CA THR A 166 3.20 15.72 -9.01
C THR A 166 4.53 15.02 -9.38
N PRO A 167 5.67 15.70 -9.29
CA PRO A 167 6.97 15.08 -9.56
C PRO A 167 7.20 13.81 -8.75
N ASN A 168 7.92 12.85 -9.31
CA ASN A 168 8.19 11.53 -8.72
C ASN A 168 6.93 10.66 -8.45
N VAL A 169 5.74 11.06 -8.86
CA VAL A 169 4.50 10.26 -8.71
C VAL A 169 4.14 9.64 -10.05
N PRO A 170 4.29 8.32 -10.22
CA PRO A 170 3.88 7.65 -11.45
C PRO A 170 2.35 7.51 -11.50
N ARG A 171 1.80 7.39 -12.71
CA ARG A 171 0.38 7.05 -12.89
C ARG A 171 0.15 5.56 -12.62
N LEU A 172 0.22 5.18 -11.36
CA LEU A 172 0.19 3.79 -10.91
C LEU A 172 -0.50 3.71 -9.54
N MET A 173 -1.44 2.79 -9.39
CA MET A 173 -2.06 2.45 -8.12
C MET A 173 -1.54 1.12 -7.60
N LEU A 174 -1.42 1.02 -6.29
CA LEU A 174 -1.10 -0.22 -5.58
C LEU A 174 -2.31 -0.69 -4.77
N GLY A 175 -2.44 -2.00 -4.63
CA GLY A 175 -3.52 -2.54 -3.80
C GLY A 175 -3.36 -4.01 -3.48
N HIS A 176 -4.05 -4.39 -2.42
CA HIS A 176 -4.08 -5.72 -1.85
C HIS A 176 -5.36 -6.44 -2.28
N SER A 177 -5.25 -7.72 -2.62
CA SER A 177 -6.43 -8.49 -3.06
C SER A 177 -7.25 -9.10 -1.92
N TYR A 178 -7.04 -8.66 -0.68
CA TYR A 178 -7.83 -9.10 0.46
C TYR A 178 -9.32 -8.81 0.28
N TRP A 179 -10.17 -9.66 0.86
CA TRP A 179 -11.63 -9.50 0.91
C TRP A 179 -12.34 -9.50 -0.45
N THR A 180 -11.61 -9.73 -1.54
CA THR A 180 -12.11 -9.67 -2.92
C THR A 180 -11.89 -10.98 -3.69
N THR A 181 -11.61 -12.09 -2.99
CA THR A 181 -11.22 -13.36 -3.61
C THR A 181 -12.34 -14.39 -3.68
N THR A 182 -13.47 -14.14 -3.02
CA THR A 182 -14.63 -15.03 -2.97
C THR A 182 -15.92 -14.22 -2.88
N PRO A 183 -17.07 -14.68 -3.41
CA PRO A 183 -17.23 -15.81 -4.34
C PRO A 183 -16.62 -15.52 -5.72
N LEU A 184 -16.50 -16.55 -6.56
CA LEU A 184 -15.84 -16.43 -7.90
C LEU A 184 -16.46 -15.34 -8.78
N SER A 185 -17.76 -15.13 -8.71
CA SER A 185 -18.46 -14.06 -9.43
C SER A 185 -17.96 -12.67 -9.02
N GLU A 186 -17.79 -12.43 -7.74
CA GLU A 186 -17.28 -11.17 -7.19
C GLU A 186 -15.78 -11.00 -7.45
N LEU A 187 -15.00 -12.07 -7.34
CA LEU A 187 -13.58 -12.07 -7.70
C LEU A 187 -13.36 -11.46 -9.08
N ARG A 188 -14.11 -11.92 -10.08
CA ARG A 188 -14.01 -11.42 -11.46
C ARG A 188 -14.60 -10.02 -11.61
N ASN A 189 -15.79 -9.79 -11.07
CA ASN A 189 -16.55 -8.54 -11.22
C ASN A 189 -15.76 -7.35 -10.66
N ILE A 190 -15.19 -7.48 -9.46
CA ILE A 190 -14.39 -6.43 -8.81
C ILE A 190 -13.19 -6.06 -9.68
N ARG A 191 -12.48 -7.05 -10.23
CA ARG A 191 -11.31 -6.82 -11.07
C ARG A 191 -11.64 -6.17 -12.41
N CYS A 192 -12.75 -6.52 -13.01
CA CYS A 192 -13.24 -5.86 -14.21
C CYS A 192 -13.59 -4.38 -13.94
N GLN A 193 -14.30 -4.08 -12.86
CA GLN A 193 -14.63 -2.69 -12.48
C GLN A 193 -13.38 -1.87 -12.14
N LEU A 194 -12.41 -2.48 -11.45
CA LEU A 194 -11.12 -1.85 -11.17
C LEU A 194 -10.41 -1.49 -12.47
N ARG A 195 -10.24 -2.46 -13.37
CA ARG A 195 -9.63 -2.25 -14.70
C ARG A 195 -10.31 -1.15 -15.48
N ASP A 196 -11.63 -1.18 -15.57
CA ASP A 196 -12.39 -0.19 -16.34
C ASP A 196 -12.18 1.24 -15.79
N THR A 197 -12.04 1.36 -14.47
CA THR A 197 -11.74 2.65 -13.83
C THR A 197 -10.29 3.08 -14.07
N LEU A 198 -9.34 2.15 -13.97
CA LEU A 198 -7.92 2.41 -14.26
C LEU A 198 -7.73 2.83 -15.72
N ASP A 199 -8.31 2.10 -16.66
CA ASP A 199 -8.25 2.40 -18.10
C ASP A 199 -8.84 3.80 -18.40
N LYS A 200 -9.97 4.15 -17.78
CA LYS A 200 -10.60 5.48 -17.91
C LYS A 200 -9.66 6.61 -17.50
N HIS A 201 -8.87 6.40 -16.46
CA HIS A 201 -7.94 7.41 -15.94
C HIS A 201 -6.50 7.23 -16.41
N GLN A 202 -6.22 6.25 -17.29
CA GLN A 202 -4.89 5.93 -17.81
C GLN A 202 -3.87 5.66 -16.70
N VAL A 203 -4.24 4.81 -15.76
CA VAL A 203 -3.44 4.46 -14.56
C VAL A 203 -3.09 2.98 -14.60
N GLY A 204 -1.84 2.65 -14.37
CA GLY A 204 -1.37 1.28 -14.18
C GLY A 204 -1.77 0.70 -12.82
N PHE A 205 -1.57 -0.61 -12.64
CA PHE A 205 -1.94 -1.28 -11.41
C PHE A 205 -0.94 -2.36 -11.01
N TRP A 206 -0.56 -2.38 -9.73
CA TRP A 206 0.17 -3.49 -9.11
C TRP A 206 -0.63 -4.06 -7.94
N GLN A 207 -0.75 -5.38 -7.92
CA GLN A 207 -1.15 -6.11 -6.73
C GLN A 207 0.10 -6.31 -5.87
N THR A 208 0.14 -5.67 -4.69
CA THR A 208 1.37 -5.56 -3.88
C THR A 208 1.34 -6.36 -2.59
N GLU A 209 0.18 -6.89 -2.20
CA GLU A 209 0.09 -7.76 -1.04
C GLU A 209 -1.12 -8.69 -1.10
N THR A 210 -0.91 -9.96 -0.82
CA THR A 210 -1.96 -10.90 -0.47
C THR A 210 -1.40 -12.14 0.22
N CYS A 211 -2.16 -12.70 1.14
CA CYS A 211 -2.03 -14.07 1.63
C CYS A 211 -3.42 -14.63 1.86
N ILE A 212 -3.52 -15.91 2.14
CA ILE A 212 -4.79 -16.50 2.53
C ILE A 212 -5.01 -16.19 4.01
N MET A 213 -6.02 -15.37 4.30
CA MET A 213 -6.50 -15.12 5.64
C MET A 213 -7.74 -15.97 5.92
N GLY A 214 -7.99 -16.29 7.18
CA GLY A 214 -9.08 -17.18 7.58
C GLY A 214 -10.47 -16.75 7.10
N ASN A 215 -11.42 -17.69 7.18
CA ASN A 215 -12.83 -17.52 6.85
C ASN A 215 -13.16 -17.44 5.34
N ASP A 216 -12.38 -18.09 4.49
CA ASP A 216 -12.76 -18.32 3.11
C ASP A 216 -13.69 -19.53 2.99
N GLU A 217 -14.81 -19.39 2.29
CA GLU A 217 -15.83 -20.45 2.16
C GLU A 217 -15.31 -21.67 1.39
N GLU A 218 -14.37 -21.48 0.48
CA GLU A 218 -13.85 -22.58 -0.34
C GLU A 218 -12.74 -23.38 0.34
N ILE A 219 -11.83 -22.70 1.02
CA ILE A 219 -10.61 -23.33 1.58
C ILE A 219 -10.57 -23.33 3.10
N GLY A 220 -11.60 -22.73 3.75
CA GLY A 220 -11.70 -22.64 5.20
C GLY A 220 -10.78 -21.61 5.82
N GLY A 221 -10.42 -21.80 7.08
CA GLY A 221 -9.58 -20.86 7.82
C GLY A 221 -8.15 -20.83 7.31
N GLY A 222 -7.60 -19.64 7.07
CA GLY A 222 -6.20 -19.43 6.68
C GLY A 222 -5.19 -19.62 7.82
N ASN A 223 -5.62 -20.06 8.97
CA ASN A 223 -4.77 -20.32 10.14
C ASN A 223 -4.16 -21.72 10.06
N GLY A 224 -3.02 -21.85 9.41
CA GLY A 224 -2.33 -23.13 9.32
C GLY A 224 -1.60 -23.31 8.01
N PHE A 225 -1.09 -24.50 7.79
CA PHE A 225 -0.42 -24.88 6.57
C PHE A 225 -1.28 -25.92 5.84
N ASP A 226 -1.72 -25.59 4.64
CA ASP A 226 -2.34 -26.52 3.72
C ASP A 226 -1.46 -26.71 2.50
N HIS A 227 -0.90 -27.92 2.35
CA HIS A 227 -0.04 -28.30 1.24
C HIS A 227 -0.79 -29.02 0.10
N THR A 228 -2.13 -28.94 0.10
CA THR A 228 -2.95 -29.60 -0.92
C THR A 228 -3.02 -28.79 -2.20
N MET A 229 -3.32 -29.48 -3.31
CA MET A 229 -3.58 -28.82 -4.61
C MET A 229 -4.77 -27.87 -4.56
N LYS A 230 -5.72 -28.05 -3.64
CA LYS A 230 -6.87 -27.16 -3.50
C LYS A 230 -6.43 -25.71 -3.21
N THR A 231 -5.58 -25.53 -2.22
CA THR A 231 -5.03 -24.21 -1.87
C THR A 231 -4.13 -23.67 -2.97
N ALA A 232 -3.29 -24.50 -3.59
CA ALA A 232 -2.44 -24.09 -4.71
C ALA A 232 -3.27 -23.57 -5.90
N LEU A 233 -4.35 -24.27 -6.27
CA LEU A 233 -5.25 -23.83 -7.34
C LEU A 233 -6.04 -22.57 -6.99
N TYR A 234 -6.40 -22.39 -5.72
CA TYR A 234 -7.03 -21.16 -5.24
C TYR A 234 -6.10 -19.95 -5.42
N VAL A 235 -4.84 -20.07 -5.01
CA VAL A 235 -3.83 -19.01 -5.20
C VAL A 235 -3.59 -18.74 -6.69
N ALA A 236 -3.45 -19.79 -7.51
CA ALA A 236 -3.28 -19.65 -8.95
C ALA A 236 -4.47 -18.92 -9.60
N ARG A 237 -5.68 -19.16 -9.13
CA ARG A 237 -6.90 -18.47 -9.57
C ARG A 237 -6.86 -16.97 -9.22
N ILE A 238 -6.40 -16.58 -8.03
CA ILE A 238 -6.25 -15.18 -7.64
C ILE A 238 -5.23 -14.51 -8.57
N ILE A 239 -4.04 -15.10 -8.72
CA ILE A 239 -2.98 -14.60 -9.63
C ILE A 239 -3.54 -14.38 -11.05
N HIS A 240 -4.22 -15.39 -11.57
CA HIS A 240 -4.82 -15.31 -12.92
C HIS A 240 -5.80 -14.14 -13.04
N HIS A 241 -6.68 -13.96 -12.04
CA HIS A 241 -7.68 -12.90 -12.10
C HIS A 241 -7.08 -11.50 -11.93
N ASP A 242 -6.09 -11.34 -11.08
CA ASP A 242 -5.38 -10.08 -10.92
C ASP A 242 -4.65 -9.68 -12.21
N ILE A 243 -3.95 -10.62 -12.85
CA ILE A 243 -3.21 -10.33 -14.09
C ILE A 243 -4.15 -10.14 -15.28
N VAL A 244 -5.12 -11.05 -15.47
CA VAL A 244 -5.95 -11.06 -16.70
C VAL A 244 -7.08 -10.04 -16.63
N TYR A 245 -7.78 -9.94 -15.50
CA TYR A 245 -8.97 -9.10 -15.41
C TYR A 245 -8.70 -7.73 -14.80
N ALA A 246 -7.79 -7.59 -13.83
CA ALA A 246 -7.38 -6.30 -13.32
C ALA A 246 -6.20 -5.68 -14.07
N LYS A 247 -5.55 -6.43 -14.98
CA LYS A 247 -4.33 -6.02 -15.70
C LYS A 247 -3.17 -5.65 -14.76
N ALA A 248 -3.02 -6.38 -13.64
CA ALA A 248 -1.92 -6.16 -12.74
C ALA A 248 -0.58 -6.43 -13.43
N GLU A 249 0.33 -5.46 -13.39
CA GLU A 249 1.67 -5.53 -13.97
C GLU A 249 2.70 -6.14 -13.01
N SER A 250 2.35 -6.23 -11.71
CA SER A 250 3.12 -6.87 -10.65
C SER A 250 2.18 -7.63 -9.73
N TRP A 251 2.67 -8.74 -9.18
CA TRP A 251 1.93 -9.53 -8.21
C TRP A 251 2.84 -9.97 -7.08
N GLN A 252 2.49 -9.66 -5.82
CA GLN A 252 3.33 -9.89 -4.66
C GLN A 252 2.57 -10.67 -3.58
N TRP A 253 3.29 -11.62 -2.98
CA TRP A 253 2.79 -12.46 -1.89
C TRP A 253 3.22 -11.93 -0.52
N TRP A 254 2.33 -11.89 0.42
CA TRP A 254 2.60 -11.60 1.82
C TRP A 254 2.72 -12.90 2.62
N ARG A 255 3.89 -13.29 3.08
CA ARG A 255 5.24 -12.75 2.99
C ARG A 255 6.23 -13.89 2.69
N ALA A 256 7.39 -13.59 2.16
CA ALA A 256 8.39 -14.59 1.77
C ALA A 256 8.94 -15.41 2.95
N LYS A 257 8.96 -14.83 4.18
CA LYS A 257 9.45 -15.51 5.39
C LYS A 257 8.63 -15.13 6.61
N ILE A 258 8.13 -16.14 7.31
CA ILE A 258 7.53 -15.98 8.63
C ILE A 258 8.62 -16.24 9.66
N GLY A 259 8.91 -15.27 10.53
CA GLY A 259 9.76 -15.48 11.69
C GLY A 259 9.11 -16.49 12.63
N ARG A 260 9.91 -17.42 13.18
CA ARG A 260 9.53 -18.23 14.35
C ARG A 260 9.82 -17.44 15.60
#